data_4b07a2e0471922db5d888eaf92c17fae
#
_entry.id   4b07a2e0471922db5d888eaf92c17fae
#
_cell.length_a   1.000
_cell.length_b   1.000
_cell.length_c   1.000
_cell.angle_alpha   90.00
_cell.angle_beta   90.00
_cell.angle_gamma   90.00
#
_symmetry.space_group_name_H-M   'P 1'
#
loop_
_entity.id
_entity.type
_entity.pdbx_description
1 polymer ?
#
loop_
_entity_poly.entity_id
_entity_poly.type
_entity_poly.pdbx_seq_one_letter_code
_entity_poly.pdbx_strand_id
1 'polypeptide(L)'
;RFTSEEVIWLTLEFYRRNYIEGLFLSSGIIRSSDHTMEEMVRIARELRTIHNFRGYIHLKSIPEASAHLIEEAGLYADRLSINIELPTDAGIGQFAPEKRPDNIRQSMGNLRLKIEEMAEPTMQTKRRKKFAPAGQSTQMIVGADGANDATILGTSARLYGSYGLKRVYYSAFSPIPDSSRNLPLIKPPLMREHRLY
;
A
#
# COMPACT_ATOMS: atom_id res chain seq x y z
N ARG A 1 19.24 -3.97 6.85
CA ARG A 1 17.84 -3.91 7.28
C ARG A 1 17.74 -3.04 8.50
N PHE A 2 16.81 -2.06 8.49
CA PHE A 2 16.58 -1.19 9.64
C PHE A 2 15.75 -1.90 10.72
N THR A 3 16.04 -1.61 11.98
CA THR A 3 15.17 -1.93 13.11
C THR A 3 14.03 -0.91 13.21
N SER A 4 13.00 -1.22 13.98
CA SER A 4 11.87 -0.30 14.20
C SER A 4 12.34 0.99 14.88
N GLU A 5 13.27 0.90 15.81
CA GLU A 5 13.88 2.05 16.51
C GLU A 5 14.64 2.96 15.54
N GLU A 6 15.43 2.37 14.63
CA GLU A 6 16.17 3.11 13.61
C GLU A 6 15.21 3.83 12.65
N VAL A 7 14.11 3.18 12.21
CA VAL A 7 13.10 3.82 11.36
C VAL A 7 12.45 5.00 12.06
N ILE A 8 12.07 4.83 13.33
CA ILE A 8 11.47 5.90 14.13
C ILE A 8 12.45 7.07 14.25
N TRP A 9 13.69 6.81 14.66
CA TRP A 9 14.73 7.82 14.83
C TRP A 9 15.00 8.59 13.53
N LEU A 10 15.22 7.87 12.42
CA LEU A 10 15.46 8.48 11.11
C LEU A 10 14.29 9.35 10.66
N THR A 11 13.05 8.85 10.83
CA THR A 11 11.85 9.61 10.47
C THR A 11 11.77 10.93 11.24
N LEU A 12 12.03 10.90 12.54
CA LEU A 12 11.97 12.09 13.38
C LEU A 12 13.09 13.08 13.04
N GLU A 13 14.31 12.60 12.82
CA GLU A 13 15.45 13.45 12.49
C GLU A 13 15.27 14.14 11.11
N PHE A 14 14.81 13.40 10.12
CA PHE A 14 14.57 13.97 8.78
C PHE A 14 13.38 14.95 8.78
N TYR A 15 12.35 14.64 9.55
CA TYR A 15 11.20 15.53 9.69
C TYR A 15 11.57 16.84 10.40
N ARG A 16 12.32 16.78 11.49
CA ARG A 16 12.81 17.98 12.23
C ARG A 16 13.69 18.88 11.37
N ARG A 17 14.43 18.29 10.43
CA ARG A 17 15.30 19.02 9.49
C ARG A 17 14.57 19.46 8.21
N ASN A 18 13.26 19.24 8.11
CA ASN A 18 12.45 19.53 6.93
C ASN A 18 12.93 18.81 5.65
N TYR A 19 13.56 17.64 5.77
CA TYR A 19 13.94 16.81 4.63
C TYR A 19 12.79 15.95 4.12
N ILE A 20 11.81 15.66 4.99
CA ILE A 20 10.61 14.89 4.66
C ILE A 20 9.37 15.55 5.29
N GLU A 21 8.23 15.38 4.63
CA GLU A 21 6.91 15.80 5.14
C GLU A 21 6.15 14.64 5.80
N GLY A 22 6.62 13.41 5.57
CA GLY A 22 5.96 12.21 6.08
C GLY A 22 6.77 10.94 5.86
N LEU A 23 6.20 9.82 6.28
CA LEU A 23 6.77 8.50 6.16
C LEU A 23 5.92 7.63 5.21
N PHE A 24 6.53 7.10 4.15
CA PHE A 24 6.01 5.94 3.44
C PHE A 24 6.78 4.71 3.92
N LEU A 25 6.08 3.78 4.57
CA LEU A 25 6.68 2.58 5.13
C LEU A 25 6.22 1.33 4.37
N SER A 26 7.19 0.60 3.87
CA SER A 26 7.03 -0.69 3.20
C SER A 26 8.08 -1.66 3.71
N SER A 27 7.72 -2.92 3.81
CA SER A 27 8.65 -4.00 4.18
C SER A 27 8.42 -5.22 3.30
N GLY A 28 9.47 -5.98 3.04
CA GLY A 28 9.34 -7.38 2.67
C GLY A 28 8.94 -8.20 3.90
N ILE A 29 8.36 -9.38 3.67
CA ILE A 29 7.92 -10.26 4.75
C ILE A 29 9.13 -10.74 5.57
N ILE A 30 9.05 -10.53 6.88
CA ILE A 30 10.04 -10.89 7.87
C ILE A 30 9.42 -11.94 8.77
N ARG A 31 9.92 -13.15 8.79
CA ARG A 31 9.37 -14.29 9.54
C ARG A 31 7.96 -14.67 9.07
N SER A 32 6.97 -13.80 9.29
CA SER A 32 5.58 -13.99 8.87
C SER A 32 4.94 -12.65 8.48
N SER A 33 3.78 -12.73 7.81
CA SER A 33 2.98 -11.56 7.43
C SER A 33 2.55 -10.77 8.66
N ASP A 34 2.08 -11.46 9.69
CA ASP A 34 1.64 -10.85 10.95
C ASP A 34 2.78 -10.17 11.68
N HIS A 35 3.91 -10.87 11.89
CA HIS A 35 5.07 -10.27 12.54
C HIS A 35 5.56 -9.00 11.82
N THR A 36 5.57 -9.03 10.48
CA THR A 36 5.99 -7.86 9.71
C THR A 36 5.00 -6.71 9.85
N MET A 37 3.70 -7.02 9.82
CA MET A 37 2.67 -6.00 10.00
C MET A 37 2.65 -5.43 11.42
N GLU A 38 2.89 -6.25 12.46
CA GLU A 38 3.05 -5.82 13.85
C GLU A 38 4.16 -4.79 14.01
N GLU A 39 5.34 -5.04 13.42
CA GLU A 39 6.45 -4.08 13.45
C GLU A 39 6.10 -2.76 12.74
N MET A 40 5.41 -2.81 11.61
CA MET A 40 4.97 -1.61 10.89
C MET A 40 3.93 -0.82 11.70
N VAL A 41 2.98 -1.50 12.33
CA VAL A 41 1.97 -0.91 13.22
C VAL A 41 2.64 -0.28 14.43
N ARG A 42 3.60 -0.99 15.04
CA ARG A 42 4.37 -0.49 16.18
C ARG A 42 5.06 0.84 15.84
N ILE A 43 5.76 0.91 14.71
CA ILE A 43 6.43 2.13 14.24
C ILE A 43 5.40 3.29 14.13
N ALA A 44 4.29 3.07 13.43
CA ALA A 44 3.28 4.11 13.24
C ALA A 44 2.64 4.56 14.57
N ARG A 45 2.33 3.61 15.46
CA ARG A 45 1.78 3.88 16.79
C ARG A 45 2.74 4.70 17.64
N GLU A 46 4.01 4.29 17.74
CA GLU A 46 5.02 5.00 18.54
C GLU A 46 5.27 6.42 18.01
N LEU A 47 5.37 6.58 16.69
CA LEU A 47 5.48 7.90 16.06
C LEU A 47 4.31 8.81 16.48
N ARG A 48 3.06 8.30 16.48
CA ARG A 48 1.87 9.08 16.83
C ARG A 48 1.73 9.33 18.33
N THR A 49 1.94 8.29 19.16
CA THR A 49 1.55 8.34 20.58
C THR A 49 2.69 8.78 21.50
N ILE A 50 3.94 8.43 21.18
CA ILE A 50 5.09 8.75 22.00
C ILE A 50 5.77 10.03 21.49
N HIS A 51 6.00 10.11 20.17
CA HIS A 51 6.76 11.20 19.57
C HIS A 51 5.90 12.34 19.04
N ASN A 52 4.56 12.23 19.12
CA ASN A 52 3.63 13.23 18.64
C ASN A 52 3.89 13.67 17.17
N PHE A 53 4.35 12.74 16.35
CA PHE A 53 4.64 12.97 14.94
C PHE A 53 3.40 13.41 14.19
N ARG A 54 3.45 14.56 13.53
CA ARG A 54 2.33 15.16 12.79
C ARG A 54 2.44 15.04 11.28
N GLY A 55 3.55 14.54 10.78
CA GLY A 55 3.75 14.28 9.35
C GLY A 55 2.83 13.18 8.83
N TYR A 56 2.72 13.08 7.51
CA TYR A 56 1.90 12.08 6.84
C TYR A 56 2.48 10.67 7.04
N ILE A 57 1.64 9.69 7.35
CA ILE A 57 2.04 8.29 7.43
C ILE A 57 1.25 7.46 6.42
N HIS A 58 1.97 6.82 5.51
CA HIS A 58 1.42 5.85 4.55
C HIS A 58 2.07 4.49 4.80
N LEU A 59 1.26 3.49 5.14
CA LEU A 59 1.73 2.12 5.33
C LEU A 59 1.32 1.24 4.13
N LYS A 60 2.28 0.52 3.57
CA LYS A 60 2.01 -0.56 2.62
C LYS A 60 1.65 -1.82 3.40
N SER A 61 0.36 -2.09 3.54
CA SER A 61 -0.16 -3.25 4.27
C SER A 61 0.14 -4.56 3.54
N ILE A 62 0.29 -5.62 4.32
CA ILE A 62 0.51 -6.98 3.83
C ILE A 62 -0.86 -7.66 3.74
N PRO A 63 -1.33 -8.06 2.54
CA PRO A 63 -2.68 -8.60 2.35
C PRO A 63 -2.98 -9.86 3.17
N GLU A 64 -1.94 -10.67 3.42
CA GLU A 64 -2.02 -11.93 4.15
C GLU A 64 -1.89 -11.75 5.67
N ALA A 65 -1.72 -10.53 6.17
CA ALA A 65 -1.71 -10.26 7.61
C ALA A 65 -3.12 -10.34 8.19
N SER A 66 -3.20 -10.68 9.46
CA SER A 66 -4.46 -10.75 10.21
C SER A 66 -5.22 -9.43 10.14
N ALA A 67 -6.54 -9.50 9.95
CA ALA A 67 -7.39 -8.32 9.74
C ALA A 67 -7.26 -7.28 10.87
N HIS A 68 -7.13 -7.72 12.12
CA HIS A 68 -6.99 -6.82 13.27
C HIS A 68 -5.72 -5.94 13.18
N LEU A 69 -4.63 -6.44 12.59
CA LEU A 69 -3.40 -5.67 12.41
C LEU A 69 -3.57 -4.59 11.32
N ILE A 70 -4.30 -4.90 10.25
CA ILE A 70 -4.63 -3.93 9.21
C ILE A 70 -5.58 -2.85 9.79
N GLU A 71 -6.53 -3.25 10.62
CA GLU A 71 -7.41 -2.33 11.33
C GLU A 71 -6.62 -1.45 12.31
N GLU A 72 -5.71 -2.02 13.09
CA GLU A 72 -4.86 -1.23 13.98
C GLU A 72 -4.00 -0.22 13.21
N ALA A 73 -3.42 -0.64 12.08
CA ALA A 73 -2.65 0.26 11.20
C ALA A 73 -3.44 1.50 10.79
N GLY A 74 -4.73 1.34 10.48
CA GLY A 74 -5.61 2.42 10.08
C GLY A 74 -5.87 3.48 11.15
N LEU A 75 -5.66 3.15 12.43
CA LEU A 75 -5.78 4.11 13.53
C LEU A 75 -4.61 5.09 13.59
N TYR A 76 -3.44 4.71 13.07
CA TYR A 76 -2.21 5.49 13.16
C TYR A 76 -1.69 6.01 11.81
N ALA A 77 -2.10 5.38 10.70
CA ALA A 77 -1.75 5.81 9.36
C ALA A 77 -2.79 6.77 8.77
N ASP A 78 -2.33 7.70 7.94
CA ASP A 78 -3.23 8.54 7.14
C ASP A 78 -3.74 7.78 5.92
N ARG A 79 -2.92 6.89 5.36
CA ARG A 79 -3.27 6.05 4.21
C ARG A 79 -2.74 4.64 4.40
N LEU A 80 -3.55 3.67 3.96
CA LEU A 80 -3.13 2.29 3.78
C LEU A 80 -3.09 1.95 2.29
N SER A 81 -2.10 1.19 1.85
CA SER A 81 -2.09 0.63 0.50
C SER A 81 -1.99 -0.89 0.55
N ILE A 82 -2.74 -1.52 -0.33
CA ILE A 82 -2.66 -2.95 -0.62
C ILE A 82 -2.36 -3.06 -2.11
N ASN A 83 -1.15 -3.52 -2.44
CA ASN A 83 -0.72 -3.52 -3.83
C ASN A 83 -1.27 -4.73 -4.59
N ILE A 84 -1.90 -4.46 -5.74
CA ILE A 84 -2.34 -5.50 -6.66
C ILE A 84 -1.18 -6.01 -7.53
N GLU A 85 -0.13 -5.22 -7.68
CA GLU A 85 1.10 -5.45 -8.44
C GLU A 85 0.89 -5.53 -9.97
N LEU A 86 0.00 -6.36 -10.46
CA LEU A 86 -0.26 -6.55 -11.90
C LEU A 86 -1.75 -6.39 -12.22
N PRO A 87 -2.09 -5.98 -13.47
CA PRO A 87 -3.47 -5.67 -13.83
C PRO A 87 -4.36 -6.90 -14.01
N THR A 88 -3.77 -8.10 -14.15
CA THR A 88 -4.50 -9.34 -14.42
C THR A 88 -4.13 -10.45 -13.45
N ASP A 89 -5.09 -11.34 -13.12
CA ASP A 89 -4.85 -12.50 -12.28
C ASP A 89 -3.86 -13.48 -12.94
N ALA A 90 -3.91 -13.61 -14.26
CA ALA A 90 -2.96 -14.43 -15.02
C ALA A 90 -1.52 -13.88 -14.87
N GLY A 91 -1.35 -12.55 -14.95
CA GLY A 91 -0.06 -11.90 -14.71
C GLY A 91 0.44 -12.13 -13.29
N ILE A 92 -0.44 -11.97 -12.28
CA ILE A 92 -0.09 -12.24 -10.89
C ILE A 92 0.35 -13.70 -10.72
N GLY A 93 -0.42 -14.66 -11.23
CA GLY A 93 -0.07 -16.08 -11.15
C GLY A 93 1.25 -16.44 -11.84
N GLN A 94 1.61 -15.73 -12.91
CA GLN A 94 2.85 -15.96 -13.66
C GLN A 94 4.08 -15.32 -13.01
N PHE A 95 3.97 -14.09 -12.48
CA PHE A 95 5.12 -13.29 -12.06
C PHE A 95 5.23 -13.08 -10.55
N ALA A 96 4.15 -13.34 -9.82
CA ALA A 96 4.09 -13.26 -8.35
C ALA A 96 3.24 -14.41 -7.77
N PRO A 97 3.62 -15.69 -8.04
CA PRO A 97 2.81 -16.85 -7.69
C PRO A 97 2.57 -17.03 -6.19
N GLU A 98 3.40 -16.39 -5.36
CA GLU A 98 3.20 -16.32 -3.91
C GLU A 98 2.02 -15.45 -3.49
N LYS A 99 1.53 -14.58 -4.38
CA LYS A 99 0.40 -13.70 -4.11
C LYS A 99 -0.90 -14.31 -4.60
N ARG A 100 -1.92 -14.17 -3.76
CA ARG A 100 -3.27 -14.65 -4.07
C ARG A 100 -4.17 -13.45 -4.40
N PRO A 101 -4.63 -13.30 -5.67
CA PRO A 101 -5.51 -12.21 -6.05
C PRO A 101 -6.77 -12.10 -5.19
N ASP A 102 -7.34 -13.23 -4.76
CA ASP A 102 -8.54 -13.24 -3.92
C ASP A 102 -8.26 -12.66 -2.52
N ASN A 103 -7.12 -13.01 -1.90
CA ASN A 103 -6.73 -12.45 -0.62
C ASN A 103 -6.52 -10.93 -0.72
N ILE A 104 -5.89 -10.48 -1.80
CA ILE A 104 -5.70 -9.05 -2.06
C ILE A 104 -7.05 -8.33 -2.16
N ARG A 105 -7.98 -8.87 -2.96
CA ARG A 105 -9.33 -8.31 -3.13
C ARG A 105 -10.14 -8.33 -1.84
N GLN A 106 -10.07 -9.41 -1.09
CA GLN A 106 -10.74 -9.53 0.20
C GLN A 106 -10.22 -8.49 1.20
N SER A 107 -8.90 -8.34 1.30
CA SER A 107 -8.27 -7.34 2.18
C SER A 107 -8.63 -5.92 1.78
N MET A 108 -8.67 -5.60 0.47
CA MET A 108 -9.13 -4.29 -0.03
C MET A 108 -10.61 -4.05 0.32
N GLY A 109 -11.46 -5.07 0.18
CA GLY A 109 -12.89 -4.99 0.51
C GLY A 109 -13.12 -4.75 2.01
N ASN A 110 -12.45 -5.50 2.86
CA ASN A 110 -12.52 -5.34 4.31
C ASN A 110 -12.04 -3.95 4.74
N LEU A 111 -10.93 -3.48 4.16
CA LEU A 111 -10.41 -2.15 4.45
C LEU A 111 -11.37 -1.04 4.01
N ARG A 112 -12.03 -1.20 2.84
CA ARG A 112 -13.08 -0.28 2.39
C ARG A 112 -14.20 -0.18 3.42
N LEU A 113 -14.78 -1.32 3.81
CA LEU A 113 -15.87 -1.37 4.78
C LEU A 113 -15.49 -0.71 6.10
N LYS A 114 -14.25 -0.95 6.56
CA LYS A 114 -13.76 -0.34 7.80
C LYS A 114 -13.59 1.17 7.69
N ILE A 115 -13.08 1.67 6.57
CA ILE A 115 -12.96 3.11 6.32
C ILE A 115 -14.36 3.76 6.31
N GLU A 116 -15.34 3.14 5.66
CA GLU A 116 -16.72 3.63 5.59
C GLU A 116 -17.37 3.63 6.99
N GLU A 117 -17.29 2.51 7.74
CA GLU A 117 -17.79 2.39 9.10
C GLU A 117 -17.23 3.49 10.03
N MET A 118 -15.92 3.66 10.01
CA MET A 118 -15.23 4.61 10.89
C MET A 118 -15.42 6.08 10.47
N ALA A 119 -15.84 6.33 9.24
CA ALA A 119 -16.15 7.67 8.75
C ALA A 119 -17.52 8.16 9.22
N GLU A 120 -18.43 7.26 9.63
CA GLU A 120 -19.75 7.63 10.12
C GLU A 120 -19.68 8.23 11.53
N PRO A 121 -20.43 9.31 11.81
CA PRO A 121 -20.51 9.88 13.15
C PRO A 121 -21.24 8.90 14.08
N THR A 122 -20.67 8.62 15.25
CA THR A 122 -21.39 7.85 16.27
C THR A 122 -22.33 8.77 17.07
N MET A 123 -23.45 8.21 17.55
CA MET A 123 -24.40 8.95 18.40
C MET A 123 -23.72 9.53 19.66
N GLN A 124 -22.69 8.87 20.17
CA GLN A 124 -21.99 9.26 21.41
C GLN A 124 -20.98 10.40 21.22
N THR A 125 -20.36 10.52 20.05
CA THR A 125 -19.23 11.45 19.88
C THR A 125 -19.51 12.60 18.91
N LYS A 126 -20.53 12.52 18.06
CA LYS A 126 -20.80 13.46 16.96
C LYS A 126 -19.58 13.80 16.07
N ARG A 127 -18.47 13.11 16.27
CA ARG A 127 -17.21 13.28 15.53
C ARG A 127 -16.87 11.99 14.79
N ARG A 128 -16.43 12.14 13.55
CA ARG A 128 -15.87 11.03 12.79
C ARG A 128 -14.56 10.57 13.44
N LYS A 129 -14.41 9.28 13.64
CA LYS A 129 -13.14 8.71 14.07
C LYS A 129 -12.13 8.84 12.92
N LYS A 130 -10.89 9.18 13.27
CA LYS A 130 -9.80 9.18 12.28
C LYS A 130 -9.33 7.74 12.07
N PHE A 131 -9.57 7.22 10.89
CA PHE A 131 -9.12 5.91 10.45
C PHE A 131 -8.73 6.03 8.99
N ALA A 132 -7.44 5.89 8.68
CA ALA A 132 -6.88 6.07 7.35
C ALA A 132 -7.58 7.23 6.58
N PRO A 133 -7.56 8.47 7.08
CA PRO A 133 -8.39 9.56 6.55
C PRO A 133 -8.10 9.93 5.10
N ALA A 134 -6.91 9.58 4.58
CA ALA A 134 -6.58 9.70 3.16
C ALA A 134 -7.00 8.48 2.33
N GLY A 135 -7.69 7.51 2.96
CA GLY A 135 -8.25 6.32 2.31
C GLY A 135 -7.23 5.26 1.93
N GLN A 136 -7.65 4.33 1.11
CA GLN A 136 -6.77 3.29 0.59
C GLN A 136 -6.27 3.59 -0.83
N SER A 137 -5.14 2.99 -1.18
CA SER A 137 -4.53 3.05 -2.50
C SER A 137 -3.94 1.70 -2.91
N THR A 138 -3.55 1.60 -4.17
CA THR A 138 -2.83 0.44 -4.71
C THR A 138 -1.75 0.89 -5.67
N GLN A 139 -0.90 -0.05 -6.08
CA GLN A 139 0.12 0.15 -7.11
C GLN A 139 0.04 -0.97 -8.14
N MET A 140 0.20 -0.60 -9.41
CA MET A 140 0.36 -1.51 -10.53
C MET A 140 1.69 -1.28 -11.23
N ILE A 141 2.34 -2.38 -11.62
CA ILE A 141 3.56 -2.37 -12.43
C ILE A 141 3.12 -2.42 -13.90
N VAL A 142 3.63 -1.49 -14.69
CA VAL A 142 3.31 -1.36 -16.11
C VAL A 142 4.46 -1.92 -16.94
N GLY A 143 4.14 -2.85 -17.85
CA GLY A 143 5.11 -3.42 -18.79
C GLY A 143 5.92 -4.60 -18.24
N ALA A 144 5.56 -5.16 -17.09
CA ALA A 144 6.08 -6.44 -16.61
C ALA A 144 5.39 -7.64 -17.29
N ASP A 145 4.14 -7.45 -17.71
CA ASP A 145 3.33 -8.42 -18.42
C ASP A 145 2.86 -7.90 -19.79
N GLY A 146 2.14 -8.73 -20.55
CA GLY A 146 1.57 -8.37 -21.86
C GLY A 146 0.31 -7.48 -21.79
N ALA A 147 -0.13 -7.02 -20.62
CA ALA A 147 -1.32 -6.21 -20.49
C ALA A 147 -1.18 -4.87 -21.23
N ASN A 148 -2.17 -4.52 -22.03
CA ASN A 148 -2.23 -3.24 -22.71
C ASN A 148 -2.84 -2.14 -21.82
N ASP A 149 -2.75 -0.88 -22.26
CA ASP A 149 -3.23 0.28 -21.49
C ASP A 149 -4.73 0.22 -21.20
N ALA A 150 -5.54 -0.30 -22.12
CA ALA A 150 -6.99 -0.47 -21.91
C ALA A 150 -7.27 -1.45 -20.75
N THR A 151 -6.52 -2.55 -20.66
CA THR A 151 -6.61 -3.51 -19.54
C THR A 151 -6.21 -2.86 -18.23
N ILE A 152 -5.12 -2.09 -18.20
CA ILE A 152 -4.64 -1.38 -17.01
C ILE A 152 -5.68 -0.38 -16.52
N LEU A 153 -6.17 0.49 -17.42
CA LEU A 153 -7.18 1.51 -17.10
C LEU A 153 -8.52 0.88 -16.70
N GLY A 154 -8.95 -0.18 -17.40
CA GLY A 154 -10.16 -0.93 -17.04
C GLY A 154 -10.06 -1.57 -15.65
N THR A 155 -8.90 -2.12 -15.29
CA THR A 155 -8.65 -2.64 -13.94
C THR A 155 -8.65 -1.53 -12.92
N SER A 156 -7.99 -0.39 -13.19
CA SER A 156 -8.00 0.77 -12.30
C SER A 156 -9.43 1.29 -12.07
N ALA A 157 -10.25 1.42 -13.12
CA ALA A 157 -11.63 1.85 -12.99
C ALA A 157 -12.45 0.91 -12.07
N ARG A 158 -12.29 -0.41 -12.24
CA ARG A 158 -12.93 -1.40 -11.34
C ARG A 158 -12.47 -1.25 -9.90
N LEU A 159 -11.17 -1.04 -9.69
CA LEU A 159 -10.61 -0.87 -8.34
C LEU A 159 -11.14 0.39 -7.66
N TYR A 160 -11.23 1.51 -8.36
CA TYR A 160 -11.86 2.73 -7.84
C TYR A 160 -13.33 2.47 -7.45
N GLY A 161 -14.11 1.86 -8.32
CA GLY A 161 -15.54 1.60 -8.08
C GLY A 161 -15.79 0.56 -6.99
N SER A 162 -15.09 -0.59 -7.05
CA SER A 162 -15.36 -1.72 -6.16
C SER A 162 -14.77 -1.57 -4.77
N TYR A 163 -13.64 -0.88 -4.62
CA TYR A 163 -12.92 -0.80 -3.33
C TYR A 163 -12.80 0.62 -2.79
N GLY A 164 -13.41 1.62 -3.44
CA GLY A 164 -13.37 3.01 -2.98
C GLY A 164 -11.95 3.57 -2.89
N LEU A 165 -11.04 3.11 -3.77
CA LEU A 165 -9.66 3.60 -3.78
C LEU A 165 -9.62 5.10 -3.98
N LYS A 166 -8.67 5.76 -3.34
CA LYS A 166 -8.39 7.18 -3.56
C LYS A 166 -7.29 7.39 -4.59
N ARG A 167 -6.45 6.38 -4.83
CA ARG A 167 -5.37 6.46 -5.82
C ARG A 167 -4.91 5.07 -6.29
N VAL A 168 -4.66 4.96 -7.58
CA VAL A 168 -3.89 3.89 -8.20
C VAL A 168 -2.56 4.50 -8.64
N TYR A 169 -1.45 3.97 -8.15
CA TYR A 169 -0.11 4.36 -8.58
C TYR A 169 0.34 3.42 -9.70
N TYR A 170 0.98 3.97 -10.70
CA TYR A 170 1.64 3.20 -11.75
C TYR A 170 3.15 3.29 -11.57
N SER A 171 3.85 2.18 -11.73
CA SER A 171 5.30 2.14 -11.80
C SER A 171 5.74 1.39 -13.04
N ALA A 172 6.65 1.97 -13.79
CA ALA A 172 7.25 1.27 -14.92
C ALA A 172 8.07 0.09 -14.45
N PHE A 173 7.91 -1.03 -15.14
CA PHE A 173 8.78 -2.18 -14.93
C PHE A 173 10.24 -1.79 -15.21
N SER A 174 11.13 -2.11 -14.29
CA SER A 174 12.57 -1.90 -14.46
C SER A 174 13.27 -3.25 -14.46
N PRO A 175 13.83 -3.71 -15.60
CA PRO A 175 14.57 -4.95 -15.67
C PRO A 175 15.73 -4.96 -14.67
N ILE A 176 15.91 -6.09 -13.99
CA ILE A 176 17.02 -6.33 -13.07
C ILE A 176 17.91 -7.42 -13.69
N PRO A 177 19.25 -7.25 -13.72
CA PRO A 177 20.15 -8.32 -14.09
C PRO A 177 19.86 -9.59 -13.27
N ASP A 178 19.97 -10.75 -13.89
CA ASP A 178 19.74 -12.05 -13.26
C ASP A 178 18.31 -12.31 -12.76
N SER A 179 17.34 -11.52 -13.22
CA SER A 179 15.93 -11.77 -12.95
C SER A 179 15.41 -13.05 -13.64
N SER A 180 14.21 -13.50 -13.27
CA SER A 180 13.55 -14.63 -13.91
C SER A 180 13.51 -14.47 -15.43
N ARG A 181 13.82 -15.54 -16.19
CA ARG A 181 13.76 -15.58 -17.66
C ARG A 181 12.37 -15.26 -18.23
N ASN A 182 11.34 -15.30 -17.39
CA ASN A 182 9.98 -14.99 -17.79
C ASN A 182 9.68 -13.48 -17.79
N LEU A 183 10.56 -12.66 -17.21
CA LEU A 183 10.39 -11.20 -17.16
C LEU A 183 10.96 -10.54 -18.42
N PRO A 184 10.36 -9.45 -18.89
CA PRO A 184 10.89 -8.68 -20.01
C PRO A 184 12.30 -8.17 -19.72
N LEU A 185 13.16 -8.15 -20.75
CA LEU A 185 14.52 -7.59 -20.65
C LEU A 185 14.56 -6.09 -20.94
N ILE A 186 13.45 -5.50 -21.38
CA ILE A 186 13.37 -4.12 -21.86
C ILE A 186 12.32 -3.36 -21.03
N LYS A 187 12.65 -2.13 -20.65
CA LYS A 187 11.70 -1.21 -20.01
C LYS A 187 10.54 -0.87 -20.96
N PRO A 188 9.33 -0.64 -20.44
CA PRO A 188 8.25 -0.08 -21.25
C PRO A 188 8.66 1.29 -21.82
N PRO A 189 8.12 1.70 -22.99
CA PRO A 189 8.38 3.00 -23.56
C PRO A 189 7.93 4.12 -22.60
N LEU A 190 8.73 5.17 -22.44
CA LEU A 190 8.45 6.32 -21.59
C LEU A 190 7.11 6.99 -21.93
N MET A 191 6.75 7.04 -23.20
CA MET A 191 5.45 7.54 -23.66
C MET A 191 4.27 6.76 -23.12
N ARG A 192 4.45 5.48 -22.78
CA ARG A 192 3.40 4.67 -22.16
C ARG A 192 3.17 5.07 -20.71
N GLU A 193 4.22 5.38 -19.97
CA GLU A 193 4.10 5.92 -18.63
C GLU A 193 3.32 7.23 -18.64
N HIS A 194 3.71 8.17 -19.48
CA HIS A 194 3.06 9.48 -19.59
C HIS A 194 1.56 9.41 -19.97
N ARG A 195 1.13 8.40 -20.71
CA ARG A 195 -0.29 8.23 -21.06
C ARG A 195 -1.15 7.69 -19.94
N LEU A 196 -0.56 6.98 -18.98
CA LEU A 196 -1.28 6.40 -17.84
C LEU A 196 -1.39 7.39 -16.65
N TYR A 197 -0.52 8.40 -16.61
CA TYR A 197 -0.59 9.50 -15.66
C TYR A 197 -1.48 10.64 -16.17
#